data_b43a46e0956925b9b64f9e410a1a9a11
#
_entry.id   b43a46e0956925b9b64f9e410a1a9a11
#
_cell.length_a   1.000
_cell.length_b   1.000
_cell.length_c   1.000
_cell.angle_alpha   90.00
_cell.angle_beta   90.00
_cell.angle_gamma   90.00
#
_symmetry.space_group_name_H-M   'P 1'
#
loop_
_entity.id
_entity.type
_entity.pdbx_description
1 polymer ?
#
loop_
_entity_poly.entity_id
_entity_poly.type
_entity_poly.pdbx_seq_one_letter_code
_entity_poly.pdbx_strand_id
1 'polypeptide(L)'
;MRKFSKIVLITAAVLGVAGIGLSVGGVAMGASFTLDMLTHPDGAHPGILERWLDWDDDGWEEERHEDEAEHYSSRNETAISVEYTGKEGKKYTVENPEDLDIELSCDALTFREYDGEKLQIEVTGDENGNVKVYENNKVVRIKSQKKAKDRRIVVSCPSGMEFRKIDIEVDAGAVSVENGLKVHELSVAVDAGVFSNTDSVAASEVEAEVGTGTLDFYGLDAENIQADCGLGTMNLEVAGEQADYSCSLSCGAGKVKIGDEEYSGLGTVKKIDNAEASRKMKIDCGLGTVCVNFKGAEGI
;
A
#
# COMPACT_ATOMS: atom_id res chain seq x y z
N MET A 1 -11.20 20.33 -21.98
CA MET A 1 -10.46 19.08 -21.69
C MET A 1 -8.96 19.34 -21.76
N ARG A 2 -8.24 19.17 -20.66
CA ARG A 2 -6.80 19.40 -20.60
C ARG A 2 -6.06 18.33 -21.43
N LYS A 3 -4.90 18.66 -22.01
CA LYS A 3 -4.14 17.76 -22.88
C LYS A 3 -3.82 16.41 -22.20
N PHE A 4 -3.63 16.40 -20.89
CA PHE A 4 -3.41 15.22 -20.07
C PHE A 4 -4.60 14.24 -20.09
N SER A 5 -5.83 14.73 -19.90
CA SER A 5 -7.05 13.93 -19.95
C SER A 5 -7.27 13.24 -21.30
N LYS A 6 -6.83 13.88 -22.40
CA LYS A 6 -6.90 13.25 -23.73
C LYS A 6 -5.88 12.15 -23.93
N ILE A 7 -4.66 12.31 -23.38
CA ILE A 7 -3.62 11.30 -23.47
C ILE A 7 -4.03 10.05 -22.67
N VAL A 8 -4.53 10.23 -21.44
CA VAL A 8 -5.04 9.12 -20.60
C VAL A 8 -6.18 8.39 -21.31
N LEU A 9 -7.13 9.11 -21.88
CA LEU A 9 -8.27 8.52 -22.57
C LEU A 9 -7.86 7.77 -23.85
N ILE A 10 -6.88 8.27 -24.58
CA ILE A 10 -6.33 7.59 -25.77
C ILE A 10 -5.56 6.33 -25.33
N THR A 11 -4.76 6.41 -24.29
CA THR A 11 -4.01 5.26 -23.77
C THR A 11 -4.96 4.18 -23.26
N ALA A 12 -6.00 4.55 -22.50
CA ALA A 12 -7.03 3.62 -22.05
C ALA A 12 -7.78 2.97 -23.22
N ALA A 13 -8.12 3.75 -24.26
CA ALA A 13 -8.76 3.22 -25.47
C ALA A 13 -7.86 2.24 -26.22
N VAL A 14 -6.57 2.54 -26.36
CA VAL A 14 -5.60 1.65 -27.02
C VAL A 14 -5.42 0.36 -26.22
N LEU A 15 -5.31 0.43 -24.91
CA LEU A 15 -5.23 -0.74 -24.03
C LEU A 15 -6.54 -1.56 -24.07
N GLY A 16 -7.70 -0.90 -24.09
CA GLY A 16 -8.98 -1.55 -24.23
C GLY A 16 -9.13 -2.31 -25.55
N VAL A 17 -8.73 -1.71 -26.67
CA VAL A 17 -8.74 -2.38 -28.00
C VAL A 17 -7.74 -3.54 -28.05
N ALA A 18 -6.54 -3.37 -27.48
CA ALA A 18 -5.56 -4.45 -27.37
C ALA A 18 -6.07 -5.59 -26.49
N GLY A 19 -6.73 -5.28 -25.35
CA GLY A 19 -7.36 -6.25 -24.46
C GLY A 19 -8.47 -7.04 -25.14
N ILE A 20 -9.35 -6.37 -25.89
CA ILE A 20 -10.40 -7.03 -26.68
C ILE A 20 -9.79 -7.91 -27.79
N GLY A 21 -8.73 -7.43 -28.47
CA GLY A 21 -8.04 -8.22 -29.50
C GLY A 21 -7.40 -9.49 -28.94
N LEU A 22 -6.79 -9.42 -27.75
CA LEU A 22 -6.21 -10.56 -27.05
C LEU A 22 -7.29 -11.53 -26.53
N SER A 23 -8.41 -11.02 -26.02
CA SER A 23 -9.51 -11.87 -25.54
C SER A 23 -10.21 -12.61 -26.69
N VAL A 24 -10.43 -11.97 -27.82
CA VAL A 24 -10.98 -12.62 -29.04
C VAL A 24 -10.00 -13.66 -29.58
N GLY A 25 -8.70 -13.33 -29.62
CA GLY A 25 -7.65 -14.30 -30.00
C GLY A 25 -7.58 -15.49 -29.04
N GLY A 26 -7.69 -15.27 -27.73
CA GLY A 26 -7.70 -16.31 -26.71
C GLY A 26 -8.90 -17.27 -26.84
N VAL A 27 -10.10 -16.75 -27.06
CA VAL A 27 -11.31 -17.56 -27.29
C VAL A 27 -11.20 -18.38 -28.58
N ALA A 28 -10.63 -17.80 -29.64
CA ALA A 28 -10.37 -18.51 -30.89
C ALA A 28 -9.35 -19.65 -30.75
N MET A 29 -8.47 -19.59 -29.75
CA MET A 29 -7.53 -20.65 -29.38
C MET A 29 -8.05 -21.60 -28.29
N GLY A 30 -9.33 -21.52 -27.91
CA GLY A 30 -9.99 -22.44 -26.99
C GLY A 30 -9.93 -22.05 -25.50
N ALA A 31 -9.56 -20.84 -25.17
CA ALA A 31 -9.65 -20.33 -23.82
C ALA A 31 -11.08 -19.88 -23.51
N SER A 32 -11.71 -20.44 -22.49
CA SER A 32 -13.00 -19.95 -21.97
C SER A 32 -12.75 -18.86 -20.94
N PHE A 33 -13.12 -17.64 -21.28
CA PHE A 33 -13.11 -16.50 -20.37
C PHE A 33 -14.45 -16.47 -19.63
N THR A 34 -14.48 -16.77 -18.36
CA THR A 34 -15.66 -16.52 -17.54
C THR A 34 -15.50 -15.14 -16.89
N LEU A 35 -16.36 -14.19 -17.31
CA LEU A 35 -16.43 -12.84 -16.78
C LEU A 35 -16.75 -12.82 -15.27
N ASP A 36 -17.21 -13.94 -14.74
CA ASP A 36 -17.58 -14.18 -13.34
C ASP A 36 -16.36 -14.10 -12.39
N MET A 37 -15.16 -14.33 -12.92
CA MET A 37 -13.91 -14.30 -12.15
C MET A 37 -13.41 -12.85 -11.88
N LEU A 38 -13.92 -11.89 -12.66
CA LEU A 38 -13.59 -10.47 -12.50
C LEU A 38 -14.56 -9.74 -11.58
N THR A 39 -15.73 -10.32 -11.29
CA THR A 39 -16.84 -9.66 -10.60
C THR A 39 -17.16 -10.20 -9.21
N HIS A 40 -16.61 -11.35 -8.82
CA HIS A 40 -16.85 -11.92 -7.49
C HIS A 40 -15.61 -12.66 -6.96
N PRO A 41 -14.68 -11.97 -6.28
CA PRO A 41 -13.82 -12.63 -5.32
C PRO A 41 -14.65 -12.94 -4.08
N ASP A 42 -14.74 -14.22 -3.70
CA ASP A 42 -15.33 -14.64 -2.42
C ASP A 42 -14.50 -14.10 -1.26
N GLY A 43 -14.86 -12.92 -0.75
CA GLY A 43 -14.19 -12.31 0.41
C GLY A 43 -14.53 -10.83 0.55
N ALA A 44 -14.94 -10.43 1.70
CA ALA A 44 -15.61 -9.23 2.19
C ALA A 44 -14.96 -7.84 1.90
N HIS A 45 -14.14 -7.68 0.87
CA HIS A 45 -13.61 -6.38 0.45
C HIS A 45 -13.78 -6.20 -1.06
N PRO A 46 -14.23 -5.02 -1.52
CA PRO A 46 -14.28 -4.73 -2.95
C PRO A 46 -12.86 -4.82 -3.53
N GLY A 47 -12.69 -5.66 -4.56
CA GLY A 47 -11.40 -5.82 -5.23
C GLY A 47 -10.96 -4.53 -5.92
N ILE A 48 -9.66 -4.44 -6.22
CA ILE A 48 -9.01 -3.29 -6.89
C ILE A 48 -9.83 -2.81 -8.11
N LEU A 49 -10.46 -3.70 -8.86
CA LEU A 49 -11.24 -3.38 -10.05
C LEU A 49 -12.57 -2.68 -9.72
N GLU A 50 -13.23 -3.01 -8.62
CA GLU A 50 -14.45 -2.32 -8.19
C GLU A 50 -14.13 -0.91 -7.70
N ARG A 51 -13.02 -0.75 -6.98
CA ARG A 51 -12.51 0.55 -6.55
C ARG A 51 -12.04 1.42 -7.73
N TRP A 52 -11.61 0.81 -8.84
CA TRP A 52 -11.26 1.49 -10.09
C TRP A 52 -12.48 1.87 -10.94
N LEU A 53 -13.54 1.05 -10.90
CA LEU A 53 -14.78 1.30 -11.66
C LEU A 53 -15.69 2.31 -10.97
N ASP A 54 -15.60 2.46 -9.66
CA ASP A 54 -16.33 3.48 -8.87
C ASP A 54 -15.79 4.91 -9.06
N TRP A 55 -14.73 5.07 -9.85
CA TRP A 55 -14.09 6.37 -10.10
C TRP A 55 -14.76 7.23 -11.16
N ASP A 56 -15.85 6.77 -11.77
CA ASP A 56 -16.38 7.38 -13.00
C ASP A 56 -17.69 8.17 -12.85
N ASP A 57 -18.26 8.36 -11.66
CA ASP A 57 -19.57 9.04 -11.62
C ASP A 57 -19.72 10.22 -10.64
N ASP A 58 -18.70 10.67 -9.97
CA ASP A 58 -18.82 11.92 -9.21
C ASP A 58 -18.23 13.07 -10.02
N GLY A 59 -19.15 13.69 -10.77
CA GLY A 59 -18.89 14.93 -11.48
C GLY A 59 -18.22 15.95 -10.59
N TRP A 60 -17.12 16.51 -11.09
CA TRP A 60 -16.44 17.66 -10.54
C TRP A 60 -17.36 18.88 -10.52
N GLU A 61 -18.32 18.90 -9.63
CA GLU A 61 -18.91 20.14 -9.17
C GLU A 61 -17.95 20.73 -8.13
N GLU A 62 -17.41 21.89 -8.49
CA GLU A 62 -16.75 22.80 -7.55
C GLU A 62 -17.81 23.28 -6.52
N GLU A 63 -18.20 22.41 -5.60
CA GLU A 63 -18.88 22.89 -4.40
C GLU A 63 -17.82 23.35 -3.41
N ARG A 64 -17.83 24.66 -3.24
CA ARG A 64 -17.20 25.39 -2.16
C ARG A 64 -17.68 24.85 -0.82
N HIS A 65 -16.99 23.90 -0.24
CA HIS A 65 -17.10 23.58 1.16
C HIS A 65 -16.03 24.35 1.94
N GLU A 66 -16.21 25.68 1.98
CA GLU A 66 -15.46 26.54 2.93
C GLU A 66 -15.97 26.43 4.37
N ASP A 67 -17.06 25.71 4.66
CA ASP A 67 -17.78 25.77 5.94
C ASP A 67 -17.77 24.49 6.78
N GLU A 68 -17.16 23.36 6.36
CA GLU A 68 -17.12 22.14 7.19
C GLU A 68 -15.83 21.97 8.04
N ALA A 69 -14.85 22.84 7.87
CA ALA A 69 -13.62 22.79 8.68
C ALA A 69 -13.80 23.28 10.13
N GLU A 70 -14.91 23.94 10.46
CA GLU A 70 -15.13 24.52 11.79
C GLU A 70 -16.04 23.71 12.74
N HIS A 71 -16.64 22.62 12.32
CA HIS A 71 -17.59 21.89 13.17
C HIS A 71 -17.13 20.51 13.66
N TYR A 72 -15.89 20.08 13.39
CA TYR A 72 -15.26 18.90 13.99
C TYR A 72 -14.34 19.27 15.17
N SER A 73 -14.54 20.44 15.73
CA SER A 73 -13.85 20.88 16.93
C SER A 73 -14.61 20.48 18.18
N SER A 74 -13.86 19.83 19.05
CA SER A 74 -14.13 19.57 20.47
C SER A 74 -14.88 18.30 20.84
N ARG A 75 -14.08 17.25 21.03
CA ARG A 75 -14.07 16.42 22.25
C ARG A 75 -13.00 15.33 22.10
N ASN A 76 -11.87 15.47 22.76
CA ASN A 76 -10.71 14.59 22.85
C ASN A 76 -9.60 14.75 21.79
N GLU A 77 -9.32 15.93 21.28
CA GLU A 77 -8.03 16.17 20.63
C GLU A 77 -6.95 16.20 21.71
N THR A 78 -6.10 15.20 21.74
CA THR A 78 -4.84 15.25 22.51
C THR A 78 -3.98 16.34 21.87
N ALA A 79 -3.45 17.27 22.64
CA ALA A 79 -2.70 18.39 22.10
C ALA A 79 -1.39 17.89 21.49
N ILE A 80 -1.35 17.77 20.16
CA ILE A 80 -0.10 17.61 19.42
C ILE A 80 0.71 18.89 19.57
N SER A 81 1.94 18.79 20.07
CA SER A 81 2.83 19.94 20.08
C SER A 81 3.40 20.18 18.69
N VAL A 82 3.29 21.41 18.19
CA VAL A 82 3.78 21.80 16.85
C VAL A 82 4.88 22.81 17.02
N GLU A 83 6.03 22.54 16.43
CA GLU A 83 7.17 23.44 16.36
C GLU A 83 7.45 23.79 14.89
N TYR A 84 7.67 25.08 14.60
CA TYR A 84 8.04 25.53 13.26
C TYR A 84 9.56 25.46 13.09
N THR A 85 10.02 24.61 12.17
CA THR A 85 11.44 24.44 11.84
C THR A 85 11.80 25.20 10.57
N GLY A 86 12.06 26.50 10.70
CA GLY A 86 12.38 27.37 9.56
C GLY A 86 11.14 27.91 8.83
N LYS A 87 11.32 28.38 7.59
CA LYS A 87 10.25 29.06 6.83
C LYS A 87 9.18 28.13 6.29
N GLU A 88 9.45 26.83 6.15
CA GLU A 88 8.59 25.86 5.42
C GLU A 88 8.49 24.49 6.11
N GLY A 89 9.03 24.37 7.33
CA GLY A 89 9.04 23.11 8.08
C GLY A 89 8.14 23.15 9.30
N LYS A 90 7.43 22.05 9.56
CA LYS A 90 6.64 21.82 10.76
C LYS A 90 7.07 20.50 11.38
N LYS A 91 7.28 20.50 12.69
CA LYS A 91 7.57 19.31 13.48
C LYS A 91 6.46 19.09 14.48
N TYR A 92 5.86 17.92 14.44
CA TYR A 92 4.83 17.47 15.34
C TYR A 92 5.43 16.47 16.31
N THR A 93 5.03 16.51 17.56
CA THR A 93 5.44 15.55 18.59
C THR A 93 4.21 14.95 19.25
N VAL A 94 4.14 13.63 19.27
CA VAL A 94 3.00 12.85 19.75
C VAL A 94 3.46 11.89 20.85
N GLU A 95 2.68 11.80 21.91
CA GLU A 95 2.96 10.91 23.05
C GLU A 95 2.20 9.58 22.89
N ASN A 96 2.95 8.48 22.83
CA ASN A 96 2.41 7.11 22.88
C ASN A 96 1.21 6.85 21.94
N PRO A 97 1.33 7.12 20.62
CA PRO A 97 0.30 6.70 19.68
C PRO A 97 0.25 5.17 19.60
N GLU A 98 -0.94 4.63 19.35
CA GLU A 98 -1.13 3.20 19.10
C GLU A 98 -1.24 2.89 17.62
N ASP A 99 -1.81 3.83 16.85
CA ASP A 99 -2.06 3.64 15.42
C ASP A 99 -1.53 4.82 14.60
N LEU A 100 -1.15 4.50 13.36
CA LEU A 100 -0.85 5.47 12.30
C LEU A 100 -1.78 5.24 11.11
N ASP A 101 -2.39 6.31 10.60
CA ASP A 101 -3.26 6.33 9.43
C ASP A 101 -2.69 7.41 8.48
N ILE A 102 -2.14 7.01 7.35
CA ILE A 102 -1.31 7.83 6.47
C ILE A 102 -1.85 7.79 5.05
N GLU A 103 -2.39 8.89 4.56
CA GLU A 103 -2.90 9.04 3.20
C GLU A 103 -2.07 10.08 2.44
N LEU A 104 -1.36 9.66 1.40
CA LEU A 104 -0.44 10.50 0.64
C LEU A 104 -0.80 10.59 -0.83
N SER A 105 -0.94 11.80 -1.35
CA SER A 105 -1.21 12.02 -2.77
C SER A 105 0.03 11.91 -3.66
N CYS A 106 1.11 12.63 -3.31
CA CYS A 106 2.34 12.63 -4.12
C CYS A 106 3.52 13.13 -3.28
N ASP A 107 3.97 12.33 -2.35
CA ASP A 107 4.93 12.71 -1.32
C ASP A 107 6.06 11.69 -1.21
N ALA A 108 7.14 12.12 -0.57
CA ALA A 108 8.15 11.20 -0.04
C ALA A 108 7.94 11.04 1.46
N LEU A 109 7.65 9.83 1.92
CA LEU A 109 7.52 9.46 3.32
C LEU A 109 8.70 8.61 3.73
N THR A 110 9.32 8.94 4.85
CA THR A 110 10.39 8.15 5.44
C THR A 110 10.07 7.82 6.88
N PHE A 111 10.10 6.53 7.22
CA PHE A 111 10.14 6.07 8.60
C PHE A 111 11.58 5.83 9.02
N ARG A 112 11.94 6.30 10.20
CA ARG A 112 13.26 6.03 10.80
C ARG A 112 13.17 5.89 12.31
N GLU A 113 14.06 5.12 12.90
CA GLU A 113 14.28 5.13 14.34
C GLU A 113 15.11 6.33 14.78
N TYR A 114 14.91 6.75 16.02
CA TYR A 114 15.75 7.76 16.64
C TYR A 114 15.81 7.54 18.17
N ASP A 115 16.86 8.10 18.80
CA ASP A 115 17.08 8.04 20.23
C ASP A 115 16.23 9.11 20.96
N GLY A 116 14.96 8.83 21.17
CA GLY A 116 14.01 9.70 21.83
C GLY A 116 12.84 8.94 22.41
N GLU A 117 11.93 9.64 23.11
CA GLU A 117 10.82 9.01 23.84
C GLU A 117 9.45 9.18 23.15
N LYS A 118 9.34 10.08 22.18
CA LYS A 118 8.05 10.46 21.57
C LYS A 118 8.10 10.33 20.07
N LEU A 119 6.98 9.95 19.43
CA LEU A 119 6.87 9.98 17.97
C LEU A 119 7.04 11.41 17.48
N GLN A 120 7.89 11.60 16.46
CA GLN A 120 8.08 12.88 15.80
C GLN A 120 7.72 12.77 14.32
N ILE A 121 7.00 13.77 13.82
CA ILE A 121 6.63 13.86 12.39
C ILE A 121 7.13 15.22 11.90
N GLU A 122 8.04 15.19 10.95
CA GLU A 122 8.58 16.39 10.33
C GLU A 122 8.06 16.51 8.90
N VAL A 123 7.43 17.63 8.59
CA VAL A 123 6.90 17.97 7.27
C VAL A 123 7.69 19.12 6.69
N THR A 124 8.27 18.93 5.51
CA THR A 124 9.01 19.96 4.78
C THR A 124 8.52 20.10 3.34
N GLY A 125 8.67 21.27 2.73
CA GLY A 125 8.20 21.55 1.37
C GLY A 125 6.67 21.69 1.25
N ASP A 126 5.98 21.95 2.37
CA ASP A 126 4.53 22.17 2.40
C ASP A 126 4.18 23.67 2.55
N GLU A 127 4.57 24.47 1.54
CA GLU A 127 4.37 25.91 1.52
C GLU A 127 2.89 26.33 1.68
N ASN A 128 1.98 25.49 1.21
CA ASN A 128 0.55 25.80 1.15
C ASN A 128 -0.25 25.16 2.29
N GLY A 129 0.39 24.45 3.23
CA GLY A 129 -0.30 23.80 4.35
C GLY A 129 -1.26 22.66 3.93
N ASN A 130 -0.91 21.94 2.86
CA ASN A 130 -1.73 20.84 2.35
C ASN A 130 -1.51 19.51 3.10
N VAL A 131 -0.54 19.45 4.01
CA VAL A 131 -0.37 18.31 4.92
C VAL A 131 -1.03 18.61 6.24
N LYS A 132 -1.95 17.75 6.63
CA LYS A 132 -2.61 17.80 7.95
C LYS A 132 -2.06 16.66 8.80
N VAL A 133 -1.64 16.99 10.01
CA VAL A 133 -1.23 16.00 11.02
C VAL A 133 -2.06 16.27 12.27
N TYR A 134 -2.79 15.25 12.72
CA TYR A 134 -3.65 15.35 13.91
C TYR A 134 -3.76 14.00 14.60
N GLU A 135 -4.05 14.02 15.89
CA GLU A 135 -4.26 12.83 16.71
C GLU A 135 -5.69 12.82 17.27
N ASN A 136 -6.31 11.67 17.23
CA ASN A 136 -7.57 11.42 17.91
C ASN A 136 -7.59 9.99 18.45
N ASN A 137 -7.83 9.82 19.74
CA ASN A 137 -7.89 8.53 20.42
C ASN A 137 -6.66 7.65 20.16
N LYS A 138 -5.46 8.22 20.27
CA LYS A 138 -4.17 7.57 20.02
C LYS A 138 -3.94 7.13 18.57
N VAL A 139 -4.78 7.52 17.65
CA VAL A 139 -4.59 7.37 16.20
C VAL A 139 -4.01 8.65 15.65
N VAL A 140 -2.80 8.60 15.14
CA VAL A 140 -2.17 9.71 14.43
C VAL A 140 -2.51 9.62 12.96
N ARG A 141 -3.09 10.69 12.42
CA ARG A 141 -3.41 10.80 11.00
C ARG A 141 -2.51 11.79 10.30
N ILE A 142 -1.96 11.36 9.18
CA ILE A 142 -1.15 12.18 8.28
C ILE A 142 -1.82 12.16 6.92
N LYS A 143 -2.44 13.28 6.53
CA LYS A 143 -3.16 13.37 5.25
C LYS A 143 -2.55 14.46 4.41
N SER A 144 -2.13 14.14 3.19
CA SER A 144 -1.69 15.11 2.22
C SER A 144 -2.72 15.30 1.12
N GLN A 145 -3.06 16.54 0.85
CA GLN A 145 -3.96 16.93 -0.23
C GLN A 145 -3.17 17.70 -1.28
N LYS A 146 -3.53 17.53 -2.55
CA LYS A 146 -2.92 18.19 -3.70
C LYS A 146 -1.45 17.81 -3.92
N LYS A 147 -1.09 17.64 -5.15
CA LYS A 147 0.28 17.36 -5.57
C LYS A 147 1.19 18.54 -5.20
N ALA A 148 2.22 18.29 -4.44
CA ALA A 148 3.30 19.24 -4.20
C ALA A 148 4.59 18.69 -4.80
N LYS A 149 5.47 19.60 -5.21
CA LYS A 149 6.79 19.24 -5.70
C LYS A 149 7.75 19.27 -4.52
N ASP A 150 8.52 18.20 -4.34
CA ASP A 150 9.56 18.10 -3.31
C ASP A 150 9.06 18.08 -1.84
N ARG A 151 7.79 17.75 -1.59
CA ARG A 151 7.26 17.61 -0.24
C ARG A 151 7.75 16.32 0.40
N ARG A 152 8.24 16.41 1.64
CA ARG A 152 8.78 15.29 2.40
C ARG A 152 8.16 15.22 3.77
N ILE A 153 7.87 14.02 4.20
CA ILE A 153 7.34 13.69 5.52
C ILE A 153 8.29 12.67 6.14
N VAL A 154 8.80 12.96 7.33
CA VAL A 154 9.68 12.05 8.07
C VAL A 154 8.98 11.70 9.38
N VAL A 155 8.72 10.41 9.58
CA VAL A 155 8.19 9.85 10.83
C VAL A 155 9.34 9.23 11.58
N SER A 156 9.75 9.85 12.69
CA SER A 156 10.83 9.36 13.55
C SER A 156 10.22 8.66 14.76
N CYS A 157 10.43 7.35 14.83
CA CYS A 157 9.91 6.48 15.88
C CYS A 157 10.97 6.26 16.95
N PRO A 158 10.62 6.33 18.25
CA PRO A 158 11.50 5.86 19.32
C PRO A 158 11.94 4.43 19.07
N SER A 159 13.20 4.12 19.36
CA SER A 159 13.73 2.76 19.23
C SER A 159 12.91 1.77 20.06
N GLY A 160 12.50 0.67 19.41
CA GLY A 160 11.66 -0.35 20.02
C GLY A 160 10.19 0.02 20.18
N MET A 161 9.71 1.10 19.57
CA MET A 161 8.28 1.44 19.54
C MET A 161 7.51 0.39 18.75
N GLU A 162 6.38 -0.04 19.30
CA GLU A 162 5.47 -0.99 18.67
C GLU A 162 4.12 -0.32 18.42
N PHE A 163 3.56 -0.57 17.23
CA PHE A 163 2.24 -0.08 16.86
C PHE A 163 1.22 -1.21 16.85
N ARG A 164 -0.02 -0.90 17.19
CA ARG A 164 -1.13 -1.82 17.01
C ARG A 164 -1.50 -1.91 15.53
N LYS A 165 -1.64 -0.76 14.84
CA LYS A 165 -1.95 -0.70 13.41
C LYS A 165 -1.19 0.43 12.73
N ILE A 166 -0.68 0.14 11.54
CA ILE A 166 -0.19 1.14 10.59
C ILE A 166 -0.92 0.93 9.27
N ASP A 167 -1.57 1.98 8.77
CA ASP A 167 -2.25 2.02 7.49
C ASP A 167 -1.61 3.10 6.62
N ILE A 168 -1.11 2.72 5.43
CA ILE A 168 -0.39 3.60 4.51
C ILE A 168 -1.02 3.49 3.13
N GLU A 169 -1.64 4.56 2.67
CA GLU A 169 -2.16 4.70 1.32
C GLU A 169 -1.35 5.75 0.55
N VAL A 170 -0.88 5.41 -0.64
CA VAL A 170 -0.05 6.27 -1.49
C VAL A 170 -0.58 6.27 -2.91
N ASP A 171 -1.14 7.40 -3.37
CA ASP A 171 -1.58 7.54 -4.76
C ASP A 171 -0.38 7.50 -5.73
N ALA A 172 0.61 8.39 -5.52
CA ALA A 172 1.81 8.50 -6.38
C ALA A 172 2.98 9.11 -5.61
N GLY A 173 3.77 8.30 -4.95
CA GLY A 173 4.87 8.79 -4.12
C GLY A 173 5.90 7.72 -3.83
N ALA A 174 6.72 7.98 -2.82
CA ALA A 174 7.69 7.01 -2.35
C ALA A 174 7.62 6.89 -0.83
N VAL A 175 7.53 5.66 -0.35
CA VAL A 175 7.60 5.33 1.07
C VAL A 175 8.86 4.52 1.32
N SER A 176 9.68 4.94 2.27
CA SER A 176 10.87 4.24 2.71
C SER A 176 10.82 3.99 4.21
N VAL A 177 11.07 2.76 4.62
CA VAL A 177 11.27 2.38 6.02
C VAL A 177 12.74 2.05 6.21
N GLU A 178 13.48 2.95 6.88
CA GLU A 178 14.95 2.87 6.97
C GLU A 178 15.43 1.97 8.10
N ASN A 179 14.58 1.68 9.10
CA ASN A 179 14.91 0.84 10.25
C ASN A 179 13.79 -0.17 10.49
N GLY A 180 14.01 -1.12 11.38
CA GLY A 180 13.04 -2.15 11.72
C GLY A 180 11.70 -1.56 12.17
N LEU A 181 10.62 -2.17 11.75
CA LEU A 181 9.25 -1.77 12.12
C LEU A 181 8.57 -2.92 12.85
N LYS A 182 7.96 -2.60 14.01
CA LYS A 182 7.16 -3.56 14.76
C LYS A 182 5.72 -3.10 14.83
N VAL A 183 4.83 -3.93 14.35
CA VAL A 183 3.39 -3.60 14.29
C VAL A 183 2.57 -4.88 14.39
N HIS A 184 1.37 -4.80 14.96
CA HIS A 184 0.49 -5.97 14.95
C HIS A 184 -0.21 -6.11 13.59
N GLU A 185 -0.71 -5.03 13.01
CA GLU A 185 -1.41 -5.01 11.72
C GLU A 185 -0.80 -3.93 10.82
N LEU A 186 -0.25 -4.32 9.68
CA LEU A 186 0.32 -3.43 8.67
C LEU A 186 -0.48 -3.52 7.37
N SER A 187 -1.04 -2.39 6.94
CA SER A 187 -1.64 -2.24 5.63
C SER A 187 -0.83 -1.24 4.79
N VAL A 188 -0.46 -1.62 3.58
CA VAL A 188 0.27 -0.77 2.63
C VAL A 188 -0.38 -0.87 1.27
N ALA A 189 -0.98 0.21 0.80
CA ALA A 189 -1.55 0.33 -0.53
C ALA A 189 -0.78 1.39 -1.35
N VAL A 190 -0.28 1.00 -2.52
CA VAL A 190 0.48 1.86 -3.44
C VAL A 190 -0.14 1.83 -4.82
N ASP A 191 -0.82 2.89 -5.22
CA ASP A 191 -1.47 2.93 -6.53
C ASP A 191 -0.46 3.05 -7.67
N ALA A 192 0.40 4.07 -7.66
CA ALA A 192 1.40 4.32 -8.71
C ALA A 192 2.73 4.85 -8.14
N GLY A 193 3.17 4.34 -7.02
CA GLY A 193 4.37 4.77 -6.32
C GLY A 193 5.35 3.65 -6.04
N VAL A 194 6.16 3.86 -5.01
CA VAL A 194 7.14 2.88 -4.53
C VAL A 194 7.05 2.78 -3.01
N PHE A 195 6.97 1.57 -2.50
CA PHE A 195 7.23 1.26 -1.11
C PHE A 195 8.48 0.37 -1.00
N SER A 196 9.36 0.68 -0.06
CA SER A 196 10.51 -0.16 0.23
C SER A 196 10.93 -0.03 1.70
N ASN A 197 11.44 -1.12 2.28
CA ASN A 197 12.13 -1.10 3.55
C ASN A 197 13.58 -1.59 3.40
N THR A 198 14.45 -1.18 4.31
CA THR A 198 15.88 -1.57 4.30
C THR A 198 16.25 -2.48 5.46
N ASP A 199 15.34 -2.67 6.43
CA ASP A 199 15.51 -3.53 7.59
C ASP A 199 14.23 -4.34 7.82
N SER A 200 14.23 -5.26 8.78
CA SER A 200 13.11 -6.18 9.01
C SER A 200 11.83 -5.47 9.42
N VAL A 201 10.71 -6.02 8.96
CA VAL A 201 9.37 -5.65 9.41
C VAL A 201 8.76 -6.85 10.11
N ALA A 202 8.43 -6.70 11.40
CA ALA A 202 7.77 -7.73 12.19
C ALA A 202 6.28 -7.37 12.39
N ALA A 203 5.40 -8.27 11.96
CA ALA A 203 3.95 -8.05 12.06
C ALA A 203 3.20 -9.37 12.33
N SER A 204 1.99 -9.30 12.88
CA SER A 204 1.09 -10.46 12.88
C SER A 204 0.34 -10.58 11.57
N GLU A 205 -0.16 -9.46 11.07
CA GLU A 205 -0.93 -9.39 9.83
C GLU A 205 -0.35 -8.32 8.89
N VAL A 206 -0.18 -8.67 7.63
CA VAL A 206 0.27 -7.77 6.56
C VAL A 206 -0.68 -7.84 5.39
N GLU A 207 -1.22 -6.70 5.00
CA GLU A 207 -1.95 -6.50 3.75
C GLU A 207 -1.12 -5.56 2.87
N ALA A 208 -0.70 -6.06 1.71
CA ALA A 208 0.14 -5.35 0.76
C ALA A 208 -0.54 -5.28 -0.60
N GLU A 209 -0.85 -4.07 -1.04
CA GLU A 209 -1.55 -3.83 -2.30
C GLU A 209 -0.71 -2.92 -3.21
N VAL A 210 -0.58 -3.30 -4.49
CA VAL A 210 0.07 -2.48 -5.50
C VAL A 210 -0.73 -2.43 -6.80
N GLY A 211 -1.13 -1.23 -7.20
CA GLY A 211 -1.81 -0.99 -8.48
C GLY A 211 -0.86 -1.12 -9.67
N THR A 212 -0.08 -0.08 -9.96
CA THR A 212 0.90 -0.03 -11.07
C THR A 212 2.32 0.27 -10.62
N GLY A 213 2.55 0.42 -9.32
CA GLY A 213 3.83 0.78 -8.72
C GLY A 213 4.73 -0.42 -8.40
N THR A 214 5.61 -0.21 -7.43
CA THR A 214 6.50 -1.25 -6.90
C THR A 214 6.39 -1.30 -5.39
N LEU A 215 6.31 -2.50 -4.85
CA LEU A 215 6.29 -2.76 -3.42
C LEU A 215 7.35 -3.81 -3.09
N ASP A 216 8.36 -3.39 -2.32
CA ASP A 216 9.48 -4.23 -1.94
C ASP A 216 9.53 -4.38 -0.42
N PHE A 217 9.30 -5.58 0.09
CA PHE A 217 9.56 -5.95 1.48
C PHE A 217 10.84 -6.76 1.61
N TYR A 218 11.73 -6.28 2.45
CA TYR A 218 12.94 -6.97 2.88
C TYR A 218 12.79 -7.45 4.32
N GLY A 219 13.03 -8.75 4.57
CA GLY A 219 12.99 -9.32 5.93
C GLY A 219 11.61 -9.20 6.59
N LEU A 220 10.55 -9.54 5.86
CA LEU A 220 9.18 -9.52 6.39
C LEU A 220 8.93 -10.75 7.27
N ASP A 221 8.76 -10.54 8.57
CA ASP A 221 8.38 -11.58 9.54
C ASP A 221 6.91 -11.40 9.92
N ALA A 222 6.03 -12.20 9.31
CA ALA A 222 4.58 -12.09 9.54
C ALA A 222 3.90 -13.47 9.60
N GLU A 223 2.83 -13.55 10.41
CA GLU A 223 2.01 -14.77 10.53
C GLU A 223 1.04 -14.91 9.36
N ASN A 224 0.41 -13.81 8.96
CA ASN A 224 -0.54 -13.76 7.86
C ASN A 224 -0.12 -12.67 6.87
N ILE A 225 0.02 -13.04 5.59
CA ILE A 225 0.36 -12.13 4.52
C ILE A 225 -0.72 -12.21 3.45
N GLN A 226 -1.34 -11.09 3.13
CA GLN A 226 -2.16 -10.92 1.93
C GLN A 226 -1.43 -9.97 0.98
N ALA A 227 -1.27 -10.37 -0.27
CA ALA A 227 -0.52 -9.65 -1.30
C ALA A 227 -1.34 -9.54 -2.58
N ASP A 228 -1.77 -8.33 -2.92
CA ASP A 228 -2.60 -8.03 -4.07
C ASP A 228 -1.82 -7.16 -5.07
N CYS A 229 -1.58 -7.68 -6.28
CA CYS A 229 -0.79 -7.00 -7.32
C CYS A 229 -1.60 -6.85 -8.61
N GLY A 230 -1.94 -5.62 -8.98
CA GLY A 230 -2.64 -5.31 -10.23
C GLY A 230 -1.76 -5.47 -11.47
N LEU A 231 -1.06 -4.38 -11.86
CA LEU A 231 -0.13 -4.31 -12.99
C LEU A 231 1.33 -4.07 -12.55
N GLY A 232 1.55 -3.89 -11.25
CA GLY A 232 2.82 -3.52 -10.67
C GLY A 232 3.79 -4.68 -10.46
N THR A 233 4.76 -4.43 -9.60
CA THR A 233 5.72 -5.44 -9.16
C THR A 233 5.73 -5.48 -7.63
N MET A 234 5.69 -6.68 -7.07
CA MET A 234 5.78 -6.92 -5.65
C MET A 234 6.88 -7.94 -5.36
N ASN A 235 7.83 -7.57 -4.52
CA ASN A 235 8.90 -8.43 -4.07
C ASN A 235 8.78 -8.60 -2.56
N LEU A 236 8.59 -9.84 -2.11
CA LEU A 236 8.47 -10.18 -0.71
C LEU A 236 9.63 -11.10 -0.32
N GLU A 237 10.54 -10.60 0.50
CA GLU A 237 11.54 -11.42 1.16
C GLU A 237 11.04 -11.72 2.58
N VAL A 238 10.60 -12.95 2.80
CA VAL A 238 9.92 -13.35 4.03
C VAL A 238 10.79 -14.22 4.91
N ALA A 239 10.59 -14.08 6.22
CA ALA A 239 11.28 -14.87 7.24
C ALA A 239 10.81 -16.33 7.23
N GLY A 240 11.69 -17.27 7.56
CA GLY A 240 11.40 -18.69 7.61
C GLY A 240 11.60 -19.41 6.28
N GLU A 241 11.12 -20.65 6.22
CA GLU A 241 11.21 -21.50 5.04
C GLU A 241 9.84 -21.62 4.34
N GLN A 242 9.83 -22.03 3.09
CA GLN A 242 8.58 -22.25 2.34
C GLN A 242 7.64 -23.23 3.04
N ALA A 243 8.19 -24.20 3.77
CA ALA A 243 7.43 -25.20 4.53
C ALA A 243 6.65 -24.59 5.72
N ASP A 244 7.07 -23.43 6.22
CA ASP A 244 6.40 -22.73 7.33
C ASP A 244 5.09 -22.07 6.90
N TYR A 245 4.82 -21.99 5.59
CA TYR A 245 3.68 -21.28 5.02
C TYR A 245 2.71 -22.21 4.30
N SER A 246 1.41 -22.04 4.54
CA SER A 246 0.35 -22.47 3.64
C SER A 246 0.01 -21.33 2.69
N CYS A 247 0.15 -21.57 1.38
CA CYS A 247 -0.01 -20.53 0.38
C CYS A 247 -1.25 -20.79 -0.49
N SER A 248 -2.02 -19.73 -0.75
CA SER A 248 -3.07 -19.69 -1.75
C SER A 248 -2.73 -18.60 -2.76
N LEU A 249 -2.66 -18.95 -4.05
CA LEU A 249 -2.38 -17.97 -5.09
C LEU A 249 -3.41 -18.02 -6.20
N SER A 250 -3.72 -16.84 -6.73
CA SER A 250 -4.45 -16.62 -7.96
C SER A 250 -3.62 -15.73 -8.87
N CYS A 251 -3.52 -16.07 -10.15
CA CYS A 251 -2.77 -15.30 -11.13
C CYS A 251 -3.59 -15.21 -12.42
N GLY A 252 -3.95 -13.99 -12.83
CA GLY A 252 -4.70 -13.71 -14.04
C GLY A 252 -3.87 -14.00 -15.29
N ALA A 253 -3.11 -13.02 -15.77
CA ALA A 253 -2.15 -13.18 -16.88
C ALA A 253 -0.75 -12.67 -16.50
N GLY A 254 -0.50 -12.51 -15.21
CA GLY A 254 0.78 -12.08 -14.66
C GLY A 254 1.73 -13.26 -14.38
N LYS A 255 2.63 -13.00 -13.45
CA LYS A 255 3.64 -13.97 -13.01
C LYS A 255 3.75 -13.98 -11.50
N VAL A 256 3.70 -15.16 -10.88
CA VAL A 256 3.97 -15.34 -9.46
C VAL A 256 5.10 -16.35 -9.30
N LYS A 257 6.12 -15.97 -8.53
CA LYS A 257 7.21 -16.84 -8.14
C LYS A 257 7.20 -17.02 -6.63
N ILE A 258 7.18 -18.26 -6.15
CA ILE A 258 7.25 -18.60 -4.73
C ILE A 258 8.44 -19.55 -4.53
N GLY A 259 9.50 -19.06 -3.89
CA GLY A 259 10.76 -19.77 -3.81
C GLY A 259 11.32 -20.06 -5.21
N ASP A 260 11.53 -21.34 -5.52
CA ASP A 260 12.00 -21.78 -6.83
C ASP A 260 10.89 -22.09 -7.83
N GLU A 261 9.63 -22.10 -7.39
CA GLU A 261 8.48 -22.44 -8.25
C GLU A 261 7.89 -21.20 -8.90
N GLU A 262 7.64 -21.28 -10.20
CA GLU A 262 7.05 -20.21 -11.01
C GLU A 262 5.67 -20.60 -11.50
N TYR A 263 4.72 -19.70 -11.32
CA TYR A 263 3.34 -19.83 -11.74
C TYR A 263 3.01 -18.69 -12.69
N SER A 264 2.69 -19.02 -13.92
CA SER A 264 2.31 -18.08 -14.96
C SER A 264 1.28 -18.72 -15.89
N GLY A 265 0.51 -17.88 -16.58
CA GLY A 265 -0.51 -18.33 -17.51
C GLY A 265 -1.86 -17.67 -17.25
N LEU A 266 -2.85 -18.03 -18.07
CA LEU A 266 -4.18 -17.43 -17.97
C LEU A 266 -5.01 -18.16 -16.91
N GLY A 267 -5.37 -17.45 -15.84
CA GLY A 267 -6.28 -17.94 -14.80
C GLY A 267 -5.68 -19.08 -13.95
N THR A 268 -4.40 -18.97 -13.58
CA THR A 268 -3.75 -19.96 -12.72
C THR A 268 -4.23 -19.79 -11.27
N VAL A 269 -4.78 -20.85 -10.68
CA VAL A 269 -5.11 -20.93 -9.26
C VAL A 269 -4.35 -22.10 -8.65
N LYS A 270 -3.64 -21.84 -7.56
CA LYS A 270 -2.86 -22.86 -6.87
C LYS A 270 -3.06 -22.74 -5.37
N LYS A 271 -3.17 -23.88 -4.71
CA LYS A 271 -3.16 -23.98 -3.26
C LYS A 271 -2.03 -24.91 -2.83
N ILE A 272 -1.20 -24.44 -1.92
CA ILE A 272 -0.11 -25.18 -1.31
C ILE A 272 -0.47 -25.31 0.16
N ASP A 273 -0.97 -26.49 0.55
CA ASP A 273 -1.34 -26.79 1.93
C ASP A 273 -0.18 -27.52 2.59
N ASN A 274 0.48 -26.88 3.53
CA ASN A 274 1.48 -27.49 4.39
C ASN A 274 0.83 -27.79 5.74
N ALA A 275 0.70 -29.07 6.10
CA ALA A 275 -0.07 -29.50 7.28
C ALA A 275 0.53 -28.99 8.62
N GLU A 276 1.82 -28.69 8.63
CA GLU A 276 2.54 -28.19 9.82
C GLU A 276 2.79 -26.69 9.79
N ALA A 277 2.32 -25.98 8.74
CA ALA A 277 2.52 -24.55 8.61
C ALA A 277 1.73 -23.79 9.67
N SER A 278 2.43 -22.90 10.38
CA SER A 278 1.83 -21.94 11.32
C SER A 278 1.49 -20.60 10.66
N ARG A 279 2.02 -20.35 9.46
CA ARG A 279 1.90 -19.10 8.73
C ARG A 279 1.04 -19.25 7.46
N LYS A 280 0.42 -18.17 7.03
CA LYS A 280 -0.44 -18.17 5.85
C LYS A 280 -0.06 -17.05 4.90
N MET A 281 -0.15 -17.35 3.60
CA MET A 281 0.08 -16.38 2.54
C MET A 281 -1.02 -16.49 1.49
N LYS A 282 -1.67 -15.38 1.18
CA LYS A 282 -2.60 -15.25 0.06
C LYS A 282 -2.01 -14.27 -0.94
N ILE A 283 -1.95 -14.69 -2.22
CA ILE A 283 -1.42 -13.87 -3.31
C ILE A 283 -2.44 -13.80 -4.42
N ASP A 284 -2.84 -12.59 -4.76
CA ASP A 284 -3.66 -12.31 -5.93
C ASP A 284 -2.87 -11.43 -6.90
N CYS A 285 -2.60 -11.91 -8.12
CA CYS A 285 -1.82 -11.21 -9.13
C CYS A 285 -2.63 -11.09 -10.42
N GLY A 286 -2.94 -9.86 -10.84
CA GLY A 286 -3.65 -9.58 -12.10
C GLY A 286 -2.75 -9.81 -13.31
N LEU A 287 -2.09 -8.75 -13.79
CA LEU A 287 -1.15 -8.75 -14.92
C LEU A 287 0.29 -8.43 -14.49
N GLY A 288 0.52 -8.19 -13.21
CA GLY A 288 1.80 -7.81 -12.64
C GLY A 288 2.74 -8.98 -12.38
N THR A 289 3.70 -8.74 -11.50
CA THR A 289 4.67 -9.75 -11.07
C THR A 289 4.76 -9.76 -9.55
N VAL A 290 4.63 -10.94 -8.94
CA VAL A 290 4.88 -11.15 -7.52
C VAL A 290 6.01 -12.15 -7.36
N CYS A 291 7.04 -11.78 -6.58
CA CYS A 291 8.15 -12.66 -6.23
C CYS A 291 8.22 -12.81 -4.71
N VAL A 292 8.13 -14.04 -4.23
CA VAL A 292 8.30 -14.39 -2.82
C VAL A 292 9.59 -15.19 -2.65
N ASN A 293 10.49 -14.69 -1.85
CA ASN A 293 11.73 -15.37 -1.48
C ASN A 293 11.73 -15.66 0.02
N PHE A 294 12.16 -16.84 0.40
CA PHE A 294 12.24 -17.24 1.81
C PHE A 294 13.68 -17.11 2.31
N LYS A 295 13.87 -16.43 3.42
CA LYS A 295 15.14 -16.43 4.17
C LYS A 295 15.02 -17.41 5.31
N GLY A 296 15.75 -18.51 5.26
CA GLY A 296 15.87 -19.43 6.39
C GLY A 296 16.28 -18.70 7.68
N ALA A 297 16.03 -19.32 8.82
CA ALA A 297 16.21 -18.74 10.16
C ALA A 297 17.64 -18.18 10.48
N GLU A 298 18.63 -18.39 9.62
CA GLU A 298 20.00 -17.91 9.79
C GLU A 298 20.28 -16.53 9.11
N GLY A 299 19.29 -15.90 8.49
CA GLY A 299 19.47 -14.73 7.63
C GLY A 299 18.78 -13.44 8.05
N ILE A 300 18.26 -13.34 9.29
CA ILE A 300 17.58 -12.13 9.81
C ILE A 300 18.42 -11.50 10.91
#